data_42ee0ff0057c356516c3c6cda37e75f3
#
_entry.id   42ee0ff0057c356516c3c6cda37e75f3
#
_cell.length_a   1.000
_cell.length_b   1.000
_cell.length_c   1.000
_cell.angle_alpha   90.00
_cell.angle_beta   90.00
_cell.angle_gamma   90.00
#
_symmetry.space_group_name_H-M   'P 1'
#
loop_
_entity.id
_entity.type
_entity.pdbx_description
1 polymer ?
#
loop_
_entity_poly.entity_id
_entity_poly.type
_entity_poly.pdbx_seq_one_letter_code
_entity_poly.pdbx_strand_id
1 'polypeptide(L)'
;MALTVVDASILIALLDSDDGLHAAATAALLAHAVDELTIPASAYSEALVRPARAGRLDEARAVVGALLMEVVPLSPPIAEAAATLRARHQALRLPDALVIATGTSLEAGSILTGDTRWRGLAASVEVVG
;
A
#
# COMPACT_ATOMS: atom_id res chain seq x y z
N MET A 1 1.94 -19.47 0.18
CA MET A 1 2.65 -18.18 0.22
C MET A 1 1.72 -17.12 0.81
N ALA A 2 2.27 -16.28 1.66
CA ALA A 2 1.52 -15.17 2.21
C ALA A 2 1.35 -14.07 1.15
N LEU A 3 0.26 -13.31 1.27
CA LEU A 3 0.00 -12.13 0.44
C LEU A 3 0.23 -10.88 1.30
N THR A 4 0.98 -9.93 0.77
CA THR A 4 1.27 -8.66 1.43
C THR A 4 0.69 -7.53 0.59
N VAL A 5 -0.13 -6.69 1.21
CA VAL A 5 -0.68 -5.47 0.60
C VAL A 5 0.17 -4.28 1.02
N VAL A 6 0.50 -3.43 0.06
CA VAL A 6 1.37 -2.27 0.25
C VAL A 6 0.57 -0.99 0.12
N ASP A 7 0.70 -0.11 1.13
CA ASP A 7 0.13 1.24 1.08
C ASP A 7 0.98 2.17 0.21
N ALA A 8 0.37 3.24 -0.28
CA ALA A 8 1.05 4.27 -1.06
C ALA A 8 2.29 4.83 -0.35
N SER A 9 2.24 5.02 0.97
CA SER A 9 3.37 5.54 1.76
C SER A 9 4.64 4.70 1.61
N ILE A 10 4.49 3.39 1.47
CA ILE A 10 5.63 2.47 1.32
C ILE A 10 6.23 2.59 -0.09
N LEU A 11 5.39 2.60 -1.13
CA LEU A 11 5.88 2.75 -2.49
C LEU A 11 6.47 4.15 -2.74
N ILE A 12 5.85 5.20 -2.20
CA ILE A 12 6.39 6.57 -2.25
C ILE A 12 7.80 6.60 -1.65
N ALA A 13 7.96 6.01 -0.46
CA ALA A 13 9.25 5.99 0.23
C ALA A 13 10.30 5.16 -0.55
N LEU A 14 9.89 4.07 -1.16
CA LEU A 14 10.79 3.26 -2.00
C LEU A 14 11.28 4.04 -3.21
N LEU A 15 10.39 4.80 -3.86
CA LEU A 15 10.70 5.56 -5.08
C LEU A 15 11.49 6.85 -4.82
N ASP A 16 11.57 7.30 -3.57
CA ASP A 16 12.23 8.56 -3.19
C ASP A 16 13.29 8.29 -2.10
N SER A 17 14.55 8.28 -2.51
CA SER A 17 15.67 8.04 -1.58
C SER A 17 15.82 9.12 -0.50
N ASP A 18 15.21 10.30 -0.70
CA ASP A 18 15.21 11.39 0.27
C ASP A 18 14.05 11.30 1.26
N ASP A 19 13.11 10.38 1.05
CA ASP A 19 12.01 10.15 1.99
C ASP A 19 12.56 9.56 3.29
N GLY A 20 12.14 10.13 4.43
CA GLY A 20 12.60 9.66 5.74
C GLY A 20 12.27 8.20 6.03
N LEU A 21 11.30 7.64 5.35
CA LEU A 21 10.88 6.24 5.49
C LEU A 21 11.59 5.30 4.49
N HIS A 22 12.44 5.84 3.60
CA HIS A 22 13.03 5.07 2.50
C HIS A 22 13.74 3.79 2.99
N ALA A 23 14.63 3.91 3.97
CA ALA A 23 15.39 2.77 4.47
C ALA A 23 14.47 1.71 5.11
N ALA A 24 13.52 2.13 5.93
CA ALA A 24 12.59 1.24 6.62
C ALA A 24 11.63 0.55 5.62
N ALA A 25 11.14 1.30 4.63
CA ALA A 25 10.28 0.73 3.58
C ALA A 25 11.03 -0.30 2.73
N THR A 26 12.27 0.01 2.36
CA THR A 26 13.12 -0.93 1.61
C THR A 26 13.36 -2.21 2.41
N ALA A 27 13.69 -2.09 3.69
CA ALA A 27 13.89 -3.24 4.56
C ALA A 27 12.62 -4.09 4.71
N ALA A 28 11.46 -3.45 4.87
CA ALA A 28 10.18 -4.14 4.99
C ALA A 28 9.84 -4.92 3.70
N LEU A 29 10.03 -4.31 2.54
CA LEU A 29 9.78 -4.97 1.26
C LEU A 29 10.73 -6.16 1.05
N LEU A 30 11.99 -6.03 1.44
CA LEU A 30 12.93 -7.14 1.41
C LEU A 30 12.50 -8.28 2.35
N ALA A 31 12.03 -7.97 3.55
CA ALA A 31 11.54 -8.96 4.50
C ALA A 31 10.32 -9.72 3.97
N HIS A 32 9.51 -9.09 3.13
CA HIS A 32 8.33 -9.69 2.51
C HIS A 32 8.57 -10.15 1.06
N ALA A 33 9.83 -10.20 0.59
CA ALA A 33 10.15 -10.53 -0.81
C ALA A 33 9.70 -11.93 -1.22
N VAL A 34 9.52 -12.84 -0.26
CA VAL A 34 9.02 -14.21 -0.50
C VAL A 34 7.51 -14.27 -0.62
N ASP A 35 6.82 -13.20 -0.26
CA ASP A 35 5.36 -13.10 -0.33
C ASP A 35 4.91 -12.64 -1.72
N GLU A 36 3.62 -12.81 -2.00
CA GLU A 36 2.99 -12.13 -3.12
C GLU A 36 2.78 -10.66 -2.73
N LEU A 37 3.49 -9.74 -3.38
CA LEU A 37 3.34 -8.32 -3.16
C LEU A 37 2.22 -7.77 -4.02
N THR A 38 1.30 -7.03 -3.41
CA THR A 38 0.19 -6.38 -4.11
C THR A 38 0.05 -4.94 -3.66
N ILE A 39 -0.45 -4.09 -4.53
CA ILE A 39 -0.79 -2.72 -4.21
C ILE A 39 -2.19 -2.41 -4.76
N PRO A 40 -3.10 -1.83 -3.96
CA PRO A 40 -4.39 -1.38 -4.47
C PRO A 40 -4.19 -0.33 -5.58
N ALA A 41 -5.03 -0.38 -6.62
CA ALA A 41 -4.93 0.56 -7.73
C ALA A 41 -4.98 2.03 -7.28
N SER A 42 -5.77 2.34 -6.25
CA SER A 42 -5.85 3.69 -5.68
C SER A 42 -4.51 4.13 -5.05
N ALA A 43 -3.87 3.25 -4.29
CA ALA A 43 -2.57 3.52 -3.68
C ALA A 43 -1.45 3.63 -4.73
N TYR A 44 -1.51 2.79 -5.75
CA TYR A 44 -0.60 2.86 -6.89
C TYR A 44 -0.70 4.21 -7.58
N SER A 45 -1.93 4.68 -7.85
CA SER A 45 -2.17 5.99 -8.44
C SER A 45 -1.59 7.13 -7.59
N GLU A 46 -1.80 7.10 -6.27
CA GLU A 46 -1.23 8.11 -5.37
C GLU A 46 0.29 8.13 -5.41
N ALA A 47 0.92 6.97 -5.43
CA ALA A 47 2.39 6.85 -5.45
C ALA A 47 3.00 7.32 -6.77
N LEU A 48 2.24 7.28 -7.86
CA LEU A 48 2.72 7.67 -9.19
C LEU A 48 2.61 9.17 -9.47
N VAL A 49 1.92 9.94 -8.64
CA VAL A 49 1.70 11.38 -8.88
C VAL A 49 3.02 12.14 -8.99
N ARG A 50 3.94 11.97 -8.04
CA ARG A 50 5.23 12.67 -8.06
C ARG A 50 6.13 12.23 -9.23
N PRO A 51 6.33 10.93 -9.47
CA PRO A 51 7.04 10.49 -10.66
C PRO A 51 6.46 11.03 -11.96
N ALA A 52 5.13 11.03 -12.09
CA ALA A 52 4.45 11.56 -13.28
C ALA A 52 4.74 13.05 -13.49
N ARG A 53 4.69 13.85 -12.41
CA ARG A 53 5.03 15.29 -12.47
C ARG A 53 6.48 15.53 -12.87
N ALA A 54 7.38 14.62 -12.48
CA ALA A 54 8.80 14.72 -12.81
C ALA A 54 9.15 14.10 -14.17
N GLY A 55 8.18 13.58 -14.92
CA GLY A 55 8.44 12.90 -16.19
C GLY A 55 9.12 11.54 -16.03
N ARG A 56 8.98 10.90 -14.86
CA ARG A 56 9.68 9.66 -14.47
C ARG A 56 8.72 8.49 -14.25
N LEU A 57 7.55 8.52 -14.88
CA LEU A 57 6.54 7.47 -14.72
C LEU A 57 7.06 6.10 -15.17
N ASP A 58 7.80 6.05 -16.28
CA ASP A 58 8.34 4.78 -16.79
C ASP A 58 9.34 4.16 -15.82
N GLU A 59 10.16 4.97 -15.14
CA GLU A 59 11.10 4.49 -14.12
C GLU A 59 10.34 3.89 -12.92
N ALA A 60 9.31 4.57 -12.44
CA ALA A 60 8.48 4.08 -11.34
C ALA A 60 7.78 2.77 -11.72
N ARG A 61 7.24 2.68 -12.92
CA ARG A 61 6.61 1.48 -13.44
C ARG A 61 7.59 0.31 -13.51
N ALA A 62 8.84 0.58 -13.91
CA ALA A 62 9.89 -0.43 -13.96
C ALA A 62 10.24 -0.98 -12.57
N VAL A 63 10.26 -0.13 -11.53
CA VAL A 63 10.51 -0.56 -10.14
C VAL A 63 9.40 -1.50 -9.67
N VAL A 64 8.14 -1.14 -9.90
CA VAL A 64 6.99 -1.97 -9.51
C VAL A 64 7.05 -3.32 -10.24
N GLY A 65 7.40 -3.31 -11.52
CA GLY A 65 7.57 -4.54 -12.31
C GLY A 65 8.71 -5.42 -11.80
N ALA A 66 9.83 -4.82 -11.42
CA ALA A 66 10.99 -5.55 -10.89
C ALA A 66 10.69 -6.23 -9.55
N LEU A 67 9.81 -5.64 -8.75
CA LEU A 67 9.33 -6.22 -7.49
C LEU A 67 8.26 -7.30 -7.70
N LEU A 68 7.81 -7.51 -8.93
CA LEU A 68 6.68 -8.39 -9.26
C LEU A 68 5.41 -8.01 -8.47
N MET A 69 5.26 -6.73 -8.17
CA MET A 69 4.11 -6.23 -7.42
C MET A 69 2.89 -6.14 -8.32
N GLU A 70 1.82 -6.85 -7.94
CA GLU A 70 0.56 -6.84 -8.66
C GLU A 70 -0.29 -5.66 -8.24
N VAL A 71 -0.86 -4.95 -9.22
CA VAL A 71 -1.83 -3.88 -8.97
C VAL A 71 -3.22 -4.49 -8.90
N VAL A 72 -3.89 -4.35 -7.75
CA VAL A 72 -5.22 -4.92 -7.51
C VAL A 72 -6.29 -3.91 -7.88
N PRO A 73 -7.19 -4.23 -8.83
CA PRO A 73 -8.29 -3.34 -9.20
C PRO A 73 -9.25 -3.11 -8.03
N LEU A 74 -9.87 -1.93 -8.00
CA LEU A 74 -10.97 -1.66 -7.09
C LEU A 74 -12.22 -2.37 -7.58
N SER A 75 -12.76 -3.26 -6.75
CA SER A 75 -13.97 -4.01 -7.03
C SER A 75 -15.13 -3.52 -6.16
N PRO A 76 -16.40 -3.81 -6.54
CA PRO A 76 -17.54 -3.48 -5.68
C PRO A 76 -17.44 -4.02 -4.26
N PRO A 77 -17.08 -5.29 -4.00
CA PRO A 77 -16.91 -5.77 -2.63
C PRO A 77 -15.86 -5.00 -1.82
N ILE A 78 -14.73 -4.65 -2.43
CA ILE A 78 -13.69 -3.85 -1.76
C ILE A 78 -14.22 -2.44 -1.47
N ALA A 79 -14.90 -1.81 -2.43
CA ALA A 79 -15.48 -0.48 -2.25
C ALA A 79 -16.50 -0.46 -1.10
N GLU A 80 -17.36 -1.47 -1.02
CA GLU A 80 -18.37 -1.60 0.04
C GLU A 80 -17.70 -1.83 1.40
N ALA A 81 -16.68 -2.67 1.48
CA ALA A 81 -15.90 -2.89 2.70
C ALA A 81 -15.20 -1.61 3.16
N ALA A 82 -14.64 -0.83 2.24
CA ALA A 82 -14.01 0.45 2.55
C ALA A 82 -15.02 1.47 3.08
N ALA A 83 -16.21 1.53 2.49
CA ALA A 83 -17.29 2.39 2.96
C ALA A 83 -17.72 2.04 4.39
N THR A 84 -17.85 0.76 4.69
CA THR A 84 -18.20 0.26 6.03
C THR A 84 -17.11 0.63 7.04
N LEU A 85 -15.85 0.44 6.68
CA LEU A 85 -14.71 0.77 7.54
C LEU A 85 -14.67 2.29 7.82
N ARG A 86 -14.84 3.10 6.79
CA ARG A 86 -14.87 4.56 6.90
C ARG A 86 -16.03 5.05 7.78
N ALA A 87 -17.18 4.41 7.67
CA ALA A 87 -18.36 4.74 8.50
C ALA A 87 -18.12 4.49 9.99
N ARG A 88 -17.35 3.46 10.33
CA ARG A 88 -17.00 3.12 11.71
C ARG A 88 -15.87 3.98 12.26
N HIS A 89 -14.98 4.47 11.42
CA HIS A 89 -13.78 5.23 11.80
C HIS A 89 -13.75 6.56 11.04
N GLN A 90 -14.46 7.56 11.57
CA GLN A 90 -14.67 8.85 10.87
C GLN A 90 -13.36 9.61 10.60
N ALA A 91 -12.34 9.42 11.43
CA ALA A 91 -11.03 10.04 11.22
C ALA A 91 -10.22 9.36 10.09
N LEU A 92 -10.60 8.15 9.69
CA LEU A 92 -9.93 7.42 8.62
C LEU A 92 -10.39 7.97 7.27
N ARG A 93 -9.45 8.40 6.44
CA ARG A 93 -9.77 8.89 5.08
C ARG A 93 -10.13 7.73 4.16
N LEU A 94 -10.97 8.01 3.16
CA LEU A 94 -11.41 6.98 2.22
C LEU A 94 -10.24 6.29 1.48
N PRO A 95 -9.21 7.00 0.99
CA PRO A 95 -8.07 6.33 0.36
C PRO A 95 -7.40 5.30 1.27
N ASP A 96 -7.27 5.60 2.56
CA ASP A 96 -6.69 4.70 3.55
C ASP A 96 -7.60 3.49 3.80
N ALA A 97 -8.91 3.74 3.91
CA ALA A 97 -9.90 2.68 4.05
C ALA A 97 -9.89 1.70 2.86
N LEU A 98 -9.65 2.20 1.65
CA LEU A 98 -9.55 1.37 0.45
C LEU A 98 -8.36 0.39 0.52
N VAL A 99 -7.22 0.83 1.05
CA VAL A 99 -6.05 -0.04 1.22
C VAL A 99 -6.32 -1.12 2.26
N ILE A 100 -6.84 -0.74 3.42
CA ILE A 100 -7.15 -1.70 4.50
C ILE A 100 -8.21 -2.69 4.04
N ALA A 101 -9.26 -2.22 3.38
CA ALA A 101 -10.33 -3.07 2.85
C ALA A 101 -9.82 -4.05 1.79
N THR A 102 -8.89 -3.62 0.94
CA THR A 102 -8.23 -4.51 -0.03
C THR A 102 -7.50 -5.63 0.70
N GLY A 103 -6.72 -5.30 1.72
CA GLY A 103 -5.98 -6.28 2.50
C GLY A 103 -6.88 -7.28 3.21
N THR A 104 -7.92 -6.80 3.86
CA THR A 104 -8.86 -7.69 4.56
C THR A 104 -9.68 -8.54 3.59
N SER A 105 -10.11 -7.99 2.46
CA SER A 105 -10.87 -8.73 1.45
C SER A 105 -10.04 -9.82 0.78
N LEU A 106 -8.75 -9.61 0.60
CA LEU A 106 -7.83 -10.61 0.05
C LEU A 106 -7.24 -11.54 1.11
N GLU A 107 -7.63 -11.38 2.35
CA GLU A 107 -7.09 -12.16 3.48
C GLU A 107 -5.55 -12.06 3.55
N ALA A 108 -5.02 -10.85 3.34
CA ALA A 108 -3.60 -10.61 3.36
C ALA A 108 -3.00 -10.91 4.73
N GLY A 109 -1.82 -11.51 4.75
CA GLY A 109 -1.08 -11.75 5.99
C GLY A 109 -0.51 -10.47 6.58
N SER A 110 -0.20 -9.49 5.71
CA SER A 110 0.34 -8.19 6.14
C SER A 110 -0.18 -7.07 5.26
N ILE A 111 -0.43 -5.91 5.86
CA ILE A 111 -0.74 -4.65 5.20
C ILE A 111 0.33 -3.65 5.66
N LEU A 112 1.27 -3.33 4.78
CA LEU A 112 2.41 -2.46 5.11
C LEU A 112 2.04 -0.99 4.93
N THR A 113 2.22 -0.19 5.96
CA THR A 113 1.98 1.26 5.93
C THR A 113 3.03 1.99 6.77
N GLY A 114 3.30 3.25 6.42
CA GLY A 114 4.06 4.16 7.27
C GLY A 114 3.20 4.97 8.22
N ASP A 115 1.87 4.83 8.15
CA ASP A 115 0.94 5.61 8.96
C ASP A 115 0.66 4.95 10.31
N THR A 116 1.19 5.55 11.37
CA THR A 116 1.03 5.04 12.74
C THR A 116 -0.42 5.01 13.20
N ARG A 117 -1.29 5.82 12.59
CA ARG A 117 -2.72 5.88 12.96
C ARG A 117 -3.48 4.61 12.58
N TRP A 118 -2.91 3.76 11.71
CA TRP A 118 -3.55 2.52 11.29
C TRP A 118 -3.41 1.38 12.32
N ARG A 119 -2.61 1.55 13.35
CA ARG A 119 -2.47 0.54 14.40
C ARG A 119 -3.82 0.17 14.99
N GLY A 120 -4.11 -1.13 15.03
CA GLY A 120 -5.34 -1.65 15.60
C GLY A 120 -6.56 -1.60 14.69
N LEU A 121 -6.48 -1.04 13.48
CA LEU A 121 -7.61 -0.99 12.54
C LEU A 121 -7.89 -2.34 11.88
N ALA A 122 -6.87 -3.17 11.72
CA ALA A 122 -6.99 -4.55 11.28
C ALA A 122 -5.81 -5.35 11.85
N ALA A 123 -6.01 -6.64 12.08
CA ALA A 123 -5.00 -7.49 12.69
C ALA A 123 -3.72 -7.61 11.85
N SER A 124 -3.85 -7.54 10.52
CA SER A 124 -2.74 -7.69 9.58
C SER A 124 -1.94 -6.39 9.34
N VAL A 125 -2.37 -5.26 9.90
CA VAL A 125 -1.65 -3.99 9.72
C VAL A 125 -0.28 -4.06 10.38
N GLU A 126 0.75 -3.75 9.60
CA GLU A 126 2.14 -3.63 10.04
C GLU A 126 2.64 -2.22 9.74
N VAL A 127 2.91 -1.45 10.79
CA VAL A 127 3.44 -0.09 10.65
C VAL A 127 4.95 -0.15 10.51
N VAL A 128 5.45 0.42 9.41
CA VAL A 128 6.86 0.45 9.04
C VAL A 128 7.48 1.78 9.51
N GLY A 129 8.64 1.70 10.12
CA GLY A 129 9.34 2.91 10.53
C GLY A 129 9.78 2.98 11.95
#